data_f9bed577594f40057f17f024f30411e0
#
_entry.id   f9bed577594f40057f17f024f30411e0
#
_cell.length_a   1.000
_cell.length_b   1.000
_cell.length_c   1.000
_cell.angle_alpha   90.00
_cell.angle_beta   90.00
_cell.angle_gamma   90.00
#
_symmetry.space_group_name_H-M   'P 1'
#
loop_
_entity.id
_entity.type
_entity.pdbx_description
1 polymer ?
#
loop_
_entity_poly.entity_id
_entity_poly.type
_entity_poly.pdbx_seq_one_letter_code
_entity_poly.pdbx_strand_id
1 'polypeptide(L)'
;MNAELQALKERRSVRKYKADMVPQEMIDQVIDAGLYAASGHGEQDSIIVAVTNKEVRDKLSKMNRAIMGTKSDTFYGAPVVLIVLAPKSNKNAIYDASLIMGNLMQAAHAVGLGSCRINRAKEEFASEEGKQLLKEWGIEGEYEGVGHCILGYADGTVPQAAPRKANRVFYVK
;
A
#
# COMPACT_ATOMS: atom_id res chain seq x y z
N MET A 1 -23.85 0.39 15.42
CA MET A 1 -23.15 -0.27 14.28
C MET A 1 -21.90 -0.86 14.87
N ASN A 2 -21.46 -2.05 14.42
CA ASN A 2 -20.21 -2.68 14.89
C ASN A 2 -19.01 -1.78 14.54
N ALA A 3 -18.02 -1.67 15.44
CA ALA A 3 -16.89 -0.76 15.29
C ALA A 3 -16.02 -1.06 14.07
N GLU A 4 -15.84 -2.34 13.74
CA GLU A 4 -15.06 -2.80 12.58
C GLU A 4 -15.75 -2.39 11.27
N LEU A 5 -17.07 -2.54 11.19
CA LEU A 5 -17.85 -2.10 10.03
C LEU A 5 -17.83 -0.58 9.86
N GLN A 6 -17.80 0.15 10.97
CA GLN A 6 -17.68 1.60 10.94
C GLN A 6 -16.30 2.02 10.41
N ALA A 7 -15.21 1.45 10.92
CA ALA A 7 -13.85 1.71 10.46
C ALA A 7 -13.67 1.46 8.96
N LEU A 8 -14.25 0.36 8.44
CA LEU A 8 -14.26 0.06 7.00
C LEU A 8 -14.91 1.18 6.16
N LYS A 9 -15.94 1.84 6.69
CA LYS A 9 -16.65 2.91 6.01
C LYS A 9 -15.98 4.28 6.17
N GLU A 10 -15.24 4.50 7.25
CA GLU A 10 -14.62 5.79 7.58
C GLU A 10 -13.24 5.98 6.96
N ARG A 11 -12.47 4.90 6.75
CA ARG A 11 -11.15 4.99 6.13
C ARG A 11 -11.19 5.75 4.79
N ARG A 12 -10.27 6.68 4.62
CA ARG A 12 -10.09 7.47 3.38
C ARG A 12 -8.64 7.45 2.93
N SER A 13 -8.45 7.69 1.63
CA SER A 13 -7.11 7.93 1.07
C SER A 13 -6.63 9.33 1.46
N VAL A 14 -5.57 9.37 2.24
CA VAL A 14 -4.89 10.60 2.67
C VAL A 14 -3.82 10.97 1.64
N ARG A 15 -3.77 12.24 1.25
CA ARG A 15 -2.82 12.76 0.24
C ARG A 15 -2.11 14.04 0.70
N LYS A 16 -1.99 14.22 2.01
CA LYS A 16 -1.17 15.24 2.65
C LYS A 16 -0.76 14.73 4.01
N TYR A 17 0.53 14.72 4.29
CA TYR A 17 1.09 14.13 5.49
C TYR A 17 1.98 15.11 6.23
N LYS A 18 2.03 14.97 7.56
CA LYS A 18 3.02 15.61 8.41
C LYS A 18 4.38 14.96 8.18
N ALA A 19 5.45 15.71 8.49
CA ALA A 19 6.82 15.21 8.38
C ALA A 19 7.22 14.26 9.52
N ASP A 20 6.37 14.12 10.53
CA ASP A 20 6.63 13.28 11.70
C ASP A 20 6.78 11.81 11.28
N MET A 21 7.86 11.18 11.76
CA MET A 21 8.07 9.75 11.53
C MET A 21 7.05 8.91 12.30
N VAL A 22 6.63 7.84 11.67
CA VAL A 22 5.75 6.84 12.30
C VAL A 22 6.59 5.93 13.20
N PRO A 23 6.21 5.70 14.47
CA PRO A 23 6.88 4.75 15.33
C PRO A 23 6.91 3.35 14.73
N GLN A 24 8.03 2.64 14.89
CA GLN A 24 8.21 1.28 14.34
C GLN A 24 7.11 0.33 14.78
N GLU A 25 6.70 0.40 16.05
CA GLU A 25 5.62 -0.44 16.59
C GLU A 25 4.30 -0.28 15.81
N MET A 26 3.95 0.94 15.40
CA MET A 26 2.73 1.18 14.61
C MET A 26 2.88 0.64 13.18
N ILE A 27 4.08 0.74 12.60
CA ILE A 27 4.38 0.16 11.28
C ILE A 27 4.24 -1.36 11.35
N ASP A 28 4.79 -1.99 12.39
CA ASP A 28 4.75 -3.44 12.60
C ASP A 28 3.32 -3.95 12.78
N GLN A 29 2.48 -3.23 13.55
CA GLN A 29 1.06 -3.54 13.69
C GLN A 29 0.32 -3.49 12.35
N VAL A 30 0.62 -2.51 11.50
CA VAL A 30 0.02 -2.39 10.18
C VAL A 30 0.47 -3.53 9.26
N ILE A 31 1.76 -3.87 9.28
CA ILE A 31 2.33 -4.96 8.48
C ILE A 31 1.74 -6.29 8.92
N ASP A 32 1.72 -6.57 10.24
CA ASP A 32 1.18 -7.80 10.79
C ASP A 32 -0.27 -8.01 10.32
N ALA A 33 -1.13 -7.02 10.48
CA ALA A 33 -2.51 -7.09 10.00
C ALA A 33 -2.61 -7.30 8.47
N GLY A 34 -1.66 -6.74 7.71
CA GLY A 34 -1.54 -6.96 6.27
C GLY A 34 -1.32 -8.43 5.94
N LEU A 35 -0.43 -9.09 6.67
CA LEU A 35 -0.06 -10.50 6.47
C LEU A 35 -1.19 -11.49 6.80
N TYR A 36 -2.19 -11.07 7.58
CA TYR A 36 -3.40 -11.88 7.85
C TYR A 36 -4.45 -11.80 6.72
N ALA A 37 -4.16 -11.16 5.60
CA ALA A 37 -5.04 -11.20 4.45
C ALA A 37 -5.20 -12.64 3.93
N ALA A 38 -6.40 -12.97 3.44
CA ALA A 38 -6.64 -14.26 2.84
C ALA A 38 -5.77 -14.45 1.59
N SER A 39 -5.29 -15.67 1.36
CA SER A 39 -4.55 -16.05 0.16
C SER A 39 -5.11 -17.35 -0.43
N GLY A 40 -5.03 -17.50 -1.76
CA GLY A 40 -5.44 -18.70 -2.46
C GLY A 40 -4.68 -19.92 -1.91
N HIS A 41 -5.39 -20.95 -1.50
CA HIS A 41 -4.84 -22.19 -0.89
C HIS A 41 -3.96 -21.96 0.36
N GLY A 42 -3.98 -20.76 0.95
CA GLY A 42 -3.12 -20.42 2.08
C GLY A 42 -1.63 -20.31 1.72
N GLU A 43 -1.30 -19.99 0.48
CA GLU A 43 0.08 -19.91 -0.03
C GLU A 43 0.94 -18.85 0.68
N GLN A 44 0.35 -17.71 1.05
CA GLN A 44 1.02 -16.61 1.78
C GLN A 44 2.37 -16.18 1.16
N ASP A 45 2.46 -16.20 -0.15
CA ASP A 45 3.70 -16.01 -0.91
C ASP A 45 3.96 -14.56 -1.36
N SER A 46 2.99 -13.70 -1.23
CA SER A 46 3.15 -12.26 -1.47
C SER A 46 3.91 -11.60 -0.32
N ILE A 47 4.77 -10.63 -0.63
CA ILE A 47 5.65 -10.00 0.35
C ILE A 47 5.38 -8.51 0.48
N ILE A 48 5.79 -7.96 1.64
CA ILE A 48 5.74 -6.54 1.95
C ILE A 48 7.18 -6.06 2.17
N VAL A 49 7.57 -5.00 1.45
CA VAL A 49 8.86 -4.31 1.70
C VAL A 49 8.57 -3.00 2.40
N ALA A 50 9.04 -2.86 3.63
CA ALA A 50 8.86 -1.66 4.44
C ALA A 50 10.02 -0.68 4.22
N VAL A 51 9.72 0.50 3.70
CA VAL A 51 10.69 1.56 3.44
C VAL A 51 10.45 2.71 4.41
N THR A 52 11.38 2.88 5.35
CA THR A 52 11.44 3.98 6.32
C THR A 52 12.65 4.88 6.07
N ASN A 53 13.61 4.43 5.26
CA ASN A 53 14.76 5.22 4.87
C ASN A 53 14.34 6.31 3.88
N LYS A 54 14.62 7.58 4.22
CA LYS A 54 14.21 8.74 3.42
C LYS A 54 14.80 8.75 2.02
N GLU A 55 16.05 8.38 1.85
CA GLU A 55 16.74 8.39 0.55
C GLU A 55 16.13 7.36 -0.39
N VAL A 56 15.85 6.16 0.11
CA VAL A 56 15.19 5.08 -0.63
C VAL A 56 13.76 5.49 -0.99
N ARG A 57 13.02 6.07 -0.03
CA ARG A 57 11.67 6.59 -0.26
C ARG A 57 11.66 7.65 -1.36
N ASP A 58 12.58 8.59 -1.33
CA ASP A 58 12.68 9.66 -2.31
C ASP A 58 13.10 9.13 -3.70
N LYS A 59 13.96 8.11 -3.75
CA LYS A 59 14.31 7.38 -4.98
C LYS A 59 13.08 6.72 -5.60
N LEU A 60 12.29 5.98 -4.83
CA LEU A 60 11.04 5.36 -5.28
C LEU A 60 10.03 6.41 -5.78
N SER A 61 9.88 7.52 -5.06
CA SER A 61 9.02 8.62 -5.53
C SER A 61 9.51 9.19 -6.86
N LYS A 62 10.81 9.31 -7.05
CA LYS A 62 11.39 9.78 -8.33
C LYS A 62 11.09 8.80 -9.46
N MET A 63 11.21 7.51 -9.25
CA MET A 63 10.85 6.48 -10.23
C MET A 63 9.35 6.55 -10.56
N ASN A 64 8.51 6.59 -9.54
CA ASN A 64 7.05 6.65 -9.69
C ASN A 64 6.57 7.87 -10.45
N ARG A 65 7.07 9.06 -10.11
CA ARG A 65 6.69 10.30 -10.80
C ARG A 65 7.21 10.37 -12.24
N ALA A 66 8.35 9.74 -12.55
CA ALA A 66 8.85 9.65 -13.91
C ALA A 66 7.90 8.82 -14.79
N ILE A 67 7.40 7.70 -14.29
CA ILE A 67 6.41 6.86 -14.99
C ILE A 67 5.08 7.63 -15.15
N MET A 68 4.68 8.40 -14.16
CA MET A 68 3.48 9.23 -14.21
C MET A 68 3.60 10.45 -15.14
N GLY A 69 4.81 10.87 -15.46
CA GLY A 69 5.05 12.10 -16.22
C GLY A 69 4.80 13.39 -15.44
N THR A 70 5.03 13.37 -14.11
CA THR A 70 4.82 14.52 -13.21
C THR A 70 6.10 14.92 -12.50
N LYS A 71 6.16 16.18 -12.02
CA LYS A 71 7.23 16.66 -11.14
C LYS A 71 6.87 16.57 -9.66
N SER A 72 5.59 16.36 -9.33
CA SER A 72 5.11 16.31 -7.96
C SER A 72 5.51 15.01 -7.26
N ASP A 73 5.68 15.05 -5.93
CA ASP A 73 5.87 13.86 -5.11
C ASP A 73 4.59 13.00 -5.12
N THR A 74 4.68 11.83 -5.73
CA THR A 74 3.55 10.89 -5.84
C THR A 74 3.22 10.19 -4.53
N PHE A 75 4.09 10.31 -3.52
CA PHE A 75 3.86 9.80 -2.17
C PHE A 75 3.37 10.88 -1.20
N TYR A 76 3.09 12.10 -1.70
CA TYR A 76 2.45 13.19 -0.96
C TYR A 76 3.13 13.57 0.36
N GLY A 77 4.44 13.39 0.48
CA GLY A 77 5.19 13.67 1.69
C GLY A 77 5.09 12.59 2.78
N ALA A 78 4.41 11.47 2.52
CA ALA A 78 4.35 10.36 3.49
C ALA A 78 5.74 9.84 3.82
N PRO A 79 6.11 9.68 5.11
CA PRO A 79 7.45 9.26 5.50
C PRO A 79 7.71 7.76 5.33
N VAL A 80 6.67 6.94 5.26
CA VAL A 80 6.76 5.47 5.18
C VAL A 80 6.07 4.97 3.93
N VAL A 81 6.69 3.98 3.27
CA VAL A 81 6.12 3.30 2.10
C VAL A 81 6.19 1.79 2.31
N LEU A 82 5.05 1.14 2.30
CA LEU A 82 4.96 -0.32 2.27
C LEU A 82 4.69 -0.77 0.85
N ILE A 83 5.65 -1.47 0.24
CA ILE A 83 5.54 -1.97 -1.13
C ILE A 83 4.99 -3.38 -1.06
N VAL A 84 3.91 -3.66 -1.77
CA VAL A 84 3.33 -5.00 -1.87
C VAL A 84 3.72 -5.61 -3.19
N LEU A 85 4.37 -6.77 -3.13
CA LEU A 85 4.89 -7.51 -4.27
C LEU A 85 4.25 -8.90 -4.32
N ALA A 86 3.86 -9.33 -5.53
CA ALA A 86 3.31 -10.63 -5.81
C ALA A 86 4.33 -11.48 -6.60
N PRO A 87 4.64 -12.72 -6.21
CA PRO A 87 5.52 -13.58 -6.98
C PRO A 87 4.89 -13.97 -8.31
N LYS A 88 5.65 -13.89 -9.40
CA LYS A 88 5.16 -14.21 -10.75
C LYS A 88 4.92 -15.71 -10.95
N SER A 89 5.48 -16.55 -10.07
CA SER A 89 5.28 -18.01 -10.09
C SER A 89 3.85 -18.44 -9.75
N ASN A 90 3.11 -17.60 -9.03
CA ASN A 90 1.72 -17.86 -8.62
C ASN A 90 0.76 -16.89 -9.30
N LYS A 91 -0.09 -17.40 -10.18
CA LYS A 91 -1.09 -16.60 -10.91
C LYS A 91 -2.14 -15.91 -10.05
N ASN A 92 -2.36 -16.41 -8.83
CA ASN A 92 -3.32 -15.84 -7.87
C ASN A 92 -2.69 -14.75 -7.00
N ALA A 93 -1.36 -14.71 -6.90
CA ALA A 93 -0.64 -13.84 -5.97
C ALA A 93 -0.98 -12.35 -6.11
N ILE A 94 -1.33 -11.88 -7.31
CA ILE A 94 -1.71 -10.48 -7.53
C ILE A 94 -3.06 -10.13 -6.86
N TYR A 95 -3.98 -11.09 -6.80
CA TYR A 95 -5.26 -10.93 -6.10
C TYR A 95 -5.04 -10.98 -4.59
N ASP A 96 -4.24 -11.94 -4.11
CA ASP A 96 -3.88 -12.09 -2.70
C ASP A 96 -3.14 -10.84 -2.20
N ALA A 97 -2.16 -10.35 -2.95
CA ALA A 97 -1.46 -9.11 -2.66
C ALA A 97 -2.38 -7.87 -2.64
N SER A 98 -3.44 -7.88 -3.44
CA SER A 98 -4.46 -6.82 -3.41
C SER A 98 -5.29 -6.84 -2.13
N LEU A 99 -5.53 -8.03 -1.55
CA LEU A 99 -6.16 -8.18 -0.23
C LEU A 99 -5.23 -7.68 0.88
N ILE A 100 -3.93 -8.01 0.82
CA ILE A 100 -2.91 -7.44 1.71
C ILE A 100 -2.97 -5.92 1.69
N MET A 101 -2.99 -5.29 0.52
CA MET A 101 -3.10 -3.84 0.37
C MET A 101 -4.34 -3.27 1.06
N GLY A 102 -5.47 -3.95 0.96
CA GLY A 102 -6.71 -3.59 1.65
C GLY A 102 -6.55 -3.62 3.16
N ASN A 103 -5.98 -4.71 3.70
CA ASN A 103 -5.73 -4.87 5.13
C ASN A 103 -4.75 -3.82 5.66
N LEU A 104 -3.64 -3.54 4.95
CA LEU A 104 -2.69 -2.50 5.33
C LEU A 104 -3.36 -1.14 5.52
N MET A 105 -4.22 -0.74 4.57
CA MET A 105 -4.92 0.54 4.66
C MET A 105 -5.94 0.59 5.80
N GLN A 106 -6.63 -0.53 6.07
CA GLN A 106 -7.56 -0.63 7.20
C GLN A 106 -6.83 -0.60 8.54
N ALA A 107 -5.74 -1.35 8.67
CA ALA A 107 -4.91 -1.35 9.87
C ALA A 107 -4.31 0.04 10.14
N ALA A 108 -3.80 0.72 9.10
CA ALA A 108 -3.33 2.09 9.24
C ALA A 108 -4.41 3.01 9.83
N HIS A 109 -5.64 2.92 9.34
CA HIS A 109 -6.76 3.68 9.88
C HIS A 109 -7.07 3.32 11.34
N ALA A 110 -7.04 2.03 11.68
CA ALA A 110 -7.33 1.54 13.03
C ALA A 110 -6.31 2.04 14.07
N VAL A 111 -5.03 2.19 13.68
CA VAL A 111 -3.97 2.72 14.56
C VAL A 111 -3.82 4.25 14.48
N GLY A 112 -4.74 4.95 13.81
CA GLY A 112 -4.76 6.42 13.73
C GLY A 112 -3.84 7.02 12.67
N LEU A 113 -3.34 6.22 11.71
CA LEU A 113 -2.53 6.67 10.59
C LEU A 113 -3.38 6.96 9.35
N GLY A 114 -2.93 7.92 8.56
CA GLY A 114 -3.37 8.10 7.19
C GLY A 114 -2.66 7.13 6.25
N SER A 115 -3.37 6.66 5.21
CA SER A 115 -2.79 5.84 4.16
C SER A 115 -3.40 6.14 2.79
N CYS A 116 -2.68 5.77 1.74
CA CYS A 116 -3.19 5.80 0.38
C CYS A 116 -2.46 4.72 -0.45
N ARG A 117 -3.20 4.03 -1.32
CA ARG A 117 -2.59 3.14 -2.32
C ARG A 117 -2.11 3.98 -3.51
N ILE A 118 -0.83 3.86 -3.83
CA ILE A 118 -0.20 4.48 -5.00
C ILE A 118 0.08 3.40 -6.04
N ASN A 119 -0.29 3.69 -7.28
CA ASN A 119 -0.07 2.81 -8.42
C ASN A 119 1.38 2.85 -8.92
N ARG A 120 1.63 2.13 -10.01
CA ARG A 120 2.89 2.08 -10.80
C ARG A 120 4.01 1.25 -10.19
N ALA A 121 3.79 0.56 -9.07
CA ALA A 121 4.74 -0.42 -8.56
C ALA A 121 5.05 -1.52 -9.60
N LYS A 122 4.07 -1.87 -10.44
CA LYS A 122 4.27 -2.84 -11.53
C LYS A 122 5.37 -2.37 -12.50
N GLU A 123 5.24 -1.17 -13.00
CA GLU A 123 6.19 -0.57 -13.94
C GLU A 123 7.53 -0.28 -13.27
N GLU A 124 7.52 0.18 -12.01
CA GLU A 124 8.76 0.42 -11.25
C GLU A 124 9.59 -0.85 -11.11
N PHE A 125 9.00 -1.93 -10.62
CA PHE A 125 9.72 -3.19 -10.37
C PHE A 125 9.88 -4.08 -11.61
N ALA A 126 9.25 -3.72 -12.74
CA ALA A 126 9.58 -4.28 -14.05
C ALA A 126 10.81 -3.62 -14.69
N SER A 127 11.17 -2.40 -14.27
CA SER A 127 12.36 -1.69 -14.76
C SER A 127 13.66 -2.32 -14.27
N GLU A 128 14.77 -2.09 -14.98
CA GLU A 128 16.08 -2.55 -14.53
C GLU A 128 16.48 -1.94 -13.19
N GLU A 129 16.16 -0.67 -12.95
CA GLU A 129 16.39 0.00 -11.66
C GLU A 129 15.60 -0.67 -10.52
N GLY A 130 14.33 -0.99 -10.75
CA GLY A 130 13.49 -1.69 -9.77
C GLY A 130 13.98 -3.11 -9.47
N LYS A 131 14.38 -3.87 -10.49
CA LYS A 131 14.97 -5.20 -10.30
C LYS A 131 16.28 -5.13 -9.52
N GLN A 132 17.11 -4.12 -9.79
CA GLN A 132 18.36 -3.91 -9.05
C GLN A 132 18.08 -3.59 -7.57
N LEU A 133 17.05 -2.80 -7.25
CA LEU A 133 16.64 -2.54 -5.86
C LEU A 133 16.22 -3.83 -5.14
N LEU A 134 15.41 -4.68 -5.77
CA LEU A 134 15.03 -5.96 -5.17
C LEU A 134 16.25 -6.81 -4.85
N LYS A 135 17.23 -6.88 -5.75
CA LYS A 135 18.47 -7.60 -5.54
C LYS A 135 19.30 -7.01 -4.40
N GLU A 136 19.43 -5.67 -4.33
CA GLU A 136 20.13 -4.97 -3.25
C GLU A 136 19.47 -5.22 -1.87
N TRP A 137 18.16 -5.40 -1.84
CA TRP A 137 17.41 -5.74 -0.62
C TRP A 137 17.41 -7.22 -0.29
N GLY A 138 18.12 -8.07 -1.06
CA GLY A 138 18.22 -9.52 -0.84
C GLY A 138 16.92 -10.27 -1.16
N ILE A 139 16.03 -9.68 -1.98
CA ILE A 139 14.79 -10.31 -2.40
C ILE A 139 15.07 -11.15 -3.65
N GLU A 140 15.03 -12.46 -3.48
CA GLU A 140 15.25 -13.44 -4.54
C GLU A 140 13.94 -13.81 -5.22
N GLY A 141 14.01 -14.14 -6.51
CA GLY A 141 12.85 -14.50 -7.32
C GLY A 141 12.30 -13.35 -8.16
N GLU A 142 11.26 -13.65 -8.93
CA GLU A 142 10.62 -12.68 -9.79
C GLU A 142 9.30 -12.20 -9.19
N TYR A 143 9.17 -10.90 -9.02
CA TYR A 143 7.99 -10.27 -8.46
C TYR A 143 7.36 -9.26 -9.41
N GLU A 144 6.04 -9.11 -9.30
CA GLU A 144 5.28 -8.02 -9.87
C GLU A 144 4.85 -7.06 -8.75
N GLY A 145 5.07 -5.77 -8.93
CA GLY A 145 4.60 -4.76 -8.00
C GLY A 145 3.08 -4.59 -8.06
N VAL A 146 2.41 -4.65 -6.90
CA VAL A 146 0.95 -4.48 -6.81
C VAL A 146 0.58 -3.05 -6.43
N GLY A 147 1.40 -2.42 -5.61
CA GLY A 147 1.22 -1.03 -5.23
C GLY A 147 2.05 -0.65 -4.02
N HIS A 148 2.03 0.63 -3.73
CA HIS A 148 2.63 1.19 -2.53
C HIS A 148 1.52 1.61 -1.57
N CYS A 149 1.54 1.16 -0.33
CA CYS A 149 0.75 1.71 0.76
C CYS A 149 1.60 2.77 1.47
N ILE A 150 1.35 4.03 1.19
CA ILE A 150 2.02 5.12 1.89
C ILE A 150 1.38 5.35 3.24
N LEU A 151 2.19 5.61 4.28
CA LEU A 151 1.76 5.81 5.67
C LEU A 151 2.33 7.08 6.27
N GLY A 152 1.57 7.69 7.15
CA GLY A 152 1.98 8.84 7.96
C GLY A 152 0.79 9.45 8.69
N TYR A 153 1.05 10.47 9.47
CA TYR A 153 0.01 11.26 10.10
C TYR A 153 -0.62 12.22 9.09
N ALA A 154 -1.95 12.21 8.99
CA ALA A 154 -2.66 13.13 8.10
C ALA A 154 -2.40 14.59 8.49
N ASP A 155 -2.11 15.45 7.49
CA ASP A 155 -2.00 16.89 7.67
C ASP A 155 -3.25 17.58 7.13
N GLY A 156 -4.13 17.99 8.04
CA GLY A 156 -5.38 18.64 7.73
C GLY A 156 -6.60 17.70 7.71
N THR A 157 -7.65 18.15 7.05
CA THR A 157 -8.96 17.45 7.05
C THR A 157 -8.95 16.24 6.11
N VAL A 158 -9.37 15.10 6.63
CA VAL A 158 -9.60 13.88 5.83
C VAL A 158 -10.91 14.04 5.05
N PRO A 159 -10.95 13.72 3.75
CA PRO A 159 -12.14 13.88 2.92
C PRO A 159 -13.34 13.07 3.43
N GLN A 160 -14.53 13.58 3.26
CA GLN A 160 -15.76 12.83 3.49
C GLN A 160 -15.96 11.75 2.42
N ALA A 161 -16.67 10.67 2.79
CA ALA A 161 -17.04 9.64 1.83
C ALA A 161 -18.03 10.19 0.80
N ALA A 162 -17.71 10.06 -0.48
CA ALA A 162 -18.70 10.31 -1.53
C ALA A 162 -19.86 9.31 -1.43
N PRO A 163 -21.08 9.67 -1.85
CA PRO A 163 -22.18 8.73 -1.97
C PRO A 163 -21.80 7.50 -2.82
N ARG A 164 -22.28 6.32 -2.42
CA ARG A 164 -22.06 5.12 -3.23
C ARG A 164 -22.93 5.16 -4.48
N LYS A 165 -22.35 4.79 -5.62
CA LYS A 165 -23.10 4.69 -6.88
C LYS A 165 -24.21 3.65 -6.75
N ALA A 166 -25.37 3.91 -7.33
CA ALA A 166 -26.46 2.96 -7.43
C ALA A 166 -26.11 1.77 -8.36
N ASN A 167 -26.93 0.74 -8.34
CA ASN A 167 -26.84 -0.41 -9.25
C ASN A 167 -25.50 -1.16 -9.22
N ARG A 168 -24.95 -1.35 -8.03
CA ARG A 168 -23.70 -2.10 -7.82
C ARG A 168 -23.91 -3.45 -7.13
N VAL A 169 -25.14 -3.74 -6.73
CA VAL A 169 -25.50 -5.02 -6.10
C VAL A 169 -26.76 -5.54 -6.79
N PHE A 170 -26.70 -6.80 -7.17
CA PHE A 170 -27.82 -7.51 -7.80
C PHE A 170 -28.16 -8.71 -6.93
N TYR A 171 -29.44 -8.85 -6.56
CA TYR A 171 -29.94 -10.00 -5.82
C TYR A 171 -30.62 -10.99 -6.75
N VAL A 172 -30.08 -12.18 -6.83
CA VAL A 172 -30.69 -13.32 -7.51
C VAL A 172 -31.30 -14.18 -6.41
N LYS A 173 -32.63 -14.38 -6.47
CA LYS A 173 -33.42 -15.14 -5.48
C LYS A 173 -34.00 -16.38 -6.13
#